data_ecb57b35edcec4cef7805273d4665cbf
#
_entry.id   ecb57b35edcec4cef7805273d4665cbf
#
_cell.length_a   1.000
_cell.length_b   1.000
_cell.length_c   1.000
_cell.angle_alpha   90.00
_cell.angle_beta   90.00
_cell.angle_gamma   90.00
#
_symmetry.space_group_name_H-M   'P 1'
#
loop_
_entity.id
_entity.type
_entity.pdbx_description
1 polymer ?
#
loop_
_entity_poly.entity_id
_entity_poly.type
_entity_poly.pdbx_seq_one_letter_code
_entity_poly.pdbx_strand_id
1 'polypeptide(L)'
;MRALRIESVGRVCAAEVPDPVPGAGEALVKLRASALNHRDVWIKLGQYAGLKYPCIPGSDGAGVVASVGPGADASWVGREVVINPSFGWGPAPGAQGPGFSILGLPRDGTLAELIAVPQEQLAAKPAHMAWEEAAALPLAGLTAWRALFSRARLGARERVLVSGIGGGVALFALQFASAFAGEVWVSSSSDDKIKRAVALGAKGGFRYDRDGWAKDALASAGAFDVIIDGAGGPGFGALLDLAAPGGRIAVYGATCGNVPEVVLRKVFWKQLSILGTTMGGPEDWTQMMASVSRLGIRPVVSDVLPLGRGAEAFDLMERGGQFGKIIVKP
;
A
#
# COMPACT_ATOMS: atom_id res chain seq x y z
N MET A 1 1.99 -0.91 -27.65
CA MET A 1 1.54 -0.01 -26.58
C MET A 1 2.73 0.70 -25.96
N ARG A 2 2.49 1.86 -25.36
CA ARG A 2 3.51 2.54 -24.56
C ARG A 2 3.52 1.98 -23.13
N ALA A 3 4.72 1.84 -22.56
CA ALA A 3 4.91 1.41 -21.19
C ALA A 3 6.14 2.09 -20.58
N LEU A 4 6.20 2.17 -19.25
CA LEU A 4 7.44 2.45 -18.55
C LEU A 4 8.17 1.14 -18.29
N ARG A 5 9.44 1.10 -18.64
CA ARG A 5 10.29 -0.05 -18.43
C ARG A 5 11.46 0.28 -17.51
N ILE A 6 11.77 -0.62 -16.61
CA ILE A 6 13.06 -0.64 -15.93
C ILE A 6 13.98 -1.53 -16.80
N GLU A 7 14.89 -0.90 -17.52
CA GLU A 7 15.82 -1.58 -18.45
C GLU A 7 16.94 -2.29 -17.70
N SER A 8 17.41 -1.66 -16.65
CA SER A 8 18.46 -2.14 -15.77
C SER A 8 18.41 -1.34 -14.46
N VAL A 9 19.23 -1.68 -13.49
CA VAL A 9 19.36 -0.94 -12.24
C VAL A 9 19.52 0.56 -12.50
N GLY A 10 18.66 1.37 -11.91
CA GLY A 10 18.67 2.83 -12.01
C GLY A 10 18.07 3.41 -13.30
N ARG A 11 17.76 2.61 -14.30
CA ARG A 11 17.33 3.11 -15.62
C ARG A 11 15.85 2.83 -15.87
N VAL A 12 15.03 3.85 -15.78
CA VAL A 12 13.60 3.84 -16.13
C VAL A 12 13.39 4.69 -17.40
N CYS A 13 12.67 4.16 -18.38
CA CYS A 13 12.33 4.90 -19.60
C CYS A 13 10.95 4.50 -20.12
N ALA A 14 10.32 5.41 -20.87
CA ALA A 14 9.17 5.09 -21.70
C ALA A 14 9.63 4.31 -22.94
N ALA A 15 8.91 3.26 -23.28
CA ALA A 15 9.22 2.39 -24.42
C ALA A 15 7.94 1.95 -25.13
N GLU A 16 8.06 1.70 -26.42
CA GLU A 16 7.05 0.96 -27.18
C GLU A 16 7.29 -0.55 -27.00
N VAL A 17 6.26 -1.27 -26.63
CA VAL A 17 6.29 -2.73 -26.45
C VAL A 17 5.09 -3.36 -27.16
N PRO A 18 5.13 -4.65 -27.51
CA PRO A 18 3.97 -5.34 -28.06
C PRO A 18 2.75 -5.24 -27.13
N ASP A 19 1.57 -5.16 -27.72
CA ASP A 19 0.33 -5.21 -26.94
C ASP A 19 0.18 -6.60 -26.32
N PRO A 20 -0.21 -6.71 -25.04
CA PRO A 20 -0.49 -7.99 -24.42
C PRO A 20 -1.75 -8.63 -25.01
N VAL A 21 -1.68 -9.94 -25.24
CA VAL A 21 -2.84 -10.73 -25.68
C VAL A 21 -3.36 -11.51 -24.47
N PRO A 22 -4.64 -11.38 -24.10
CA PRO A 22 -5.19 -12.09 -22.96
C PRO A 22 -5.21 -13.60 -23.24
N GLY A 23 -4.60 -14.37 -22.35
CA GLY A 23 -4.61 -15.84 -22.38
C GLY A 23 -5.94 -16.41 -21.88
N ALA A 24 -6.01 -17.75 -21.74
CA ALA A 24 -7.19 -18.41 -21.20
C ALA A 24 -7.49 -17.93 -19.77
N GLY A 25 -8.75 -17.53 -19.51
CA GLY A 25 -9.20 -16.99 -18.23
C GLY A 25 -8.73 -15.56 -17.92
N GLU A 26 -8.02 -14.89 -18.85
CA GLU A 26 -7.53 -13.52 -18.64
C GLU A 26 -8.45 -12.47 -19.30
N ALA A 27 -8.37 -11.27 -18.79
CA ALA A 27 -8.96 -10.07 -19.37
C ALA A 27 -7.88 -9.05 -19.72
N LEU A 28 -8.06 -8.38 -20.87
CA LEU A 28 -7.24 -7.24 -21.29
C LEU A 28 -7.87 -5.97 -20.72
N VAL A 29 -7.14 -5.26 -19.89
CA VAL A 29 -7.60 -4.00 -19.30
C VAL A 29 -6.87 -2.83 -19.98
N LYS A 30 -7.64 -1.89 -20.55
CA LYS A 30 -7.14 -0.60 -20.99
C LYS A 30 -7.05 0.31 -19.78
N LEU A 31 -5.84 0.59 -19.33
CA LEU A 31 -5.58 1.37 -18.14
C LEU A 31 -5.97 2.85 -18.34
N ARG A 32 -6.51 3.46 -17.32
CA ARG A 32 -6.85 4.88 -17.23
C ARG A 32 -5.96 5.60 -16.22
N ALA A 33 -5.49 4.86 -15.23
CA ALA A 33 -4.53 5.33 -14.24
C ALA A 33 -3.82 4.13 -13.62
N SER A 34 -2.57 4.34 -13.22
CA SER A 34 -1.73 3.43 -12.46
C SER A 34 -1.09 4.18 -11.31
N ALA A 35 -0.69 3.50 -10.23
CA ALA A 35 -0.06 4.17 -9.11
C ALA A 35 1.23 3.49 -8.68
N LEU A 36 2.25 4.30 -8.36
CA LEU A 36 3.51 3.82 -7.83
C LEU A 36 3.38 3.34 -6.38
N ASN A 37 4.20 2.36 -6.05
CA ASN A 37 4.46 1.87 -4.71
C ASN A 37 5.96 1.86 -4.41
N HIS A 38 6.35 1.88 -3.16
CA HIS A 38 7.76 1.92 -2.77
C HIS A 38 8.57 0.73 -3.30
N ARG A 39 7.91 -0.43 -3.50
CA ARG A 39 8.53 -1.60 -4.14
C ARG A 39 9.02 -1.32 -5.57
N ASP A 40 8.35 -0.45 -6.32
CA ASP A 40 8.76 -0.10 -7.68
C ASP A 40 10.11 0.64 -7.68
N VAL A 41 10.32 1.49 -6.68
CA VAL A 41 11.62 2.14 -6.43
C VAL A 41 12.69 1.11 -6.06
N TRP A 42 12.39 0.16 -5.17
CA TRP A 42 13.36 -0.89 -4.83
C TRP A 42 13.69 -1.79 -6.02
N ILE A 43 12.73 -2.09 -6.90
CA ILE A 43 12.99 -2.79 -8.17
C ILE A 43 13.94 -1.95 -9.03
N LYS A 44 13.67 -0.64 -9.20
CA LYS A 44 14.57 0.29 -9.93
C LYS A 44 15.99 0.28 -9.36
N LEU A 45 16.13 0.28 -8.03
CA LEU A 45 17.42 0.32 -7.35
C LEU A 45 18.13 -1.03 -7.25
N GLY A 46 17.56 -2.12 -7.76
CA GLY A 46 18.16 -3.46 -7.66
C GLY A 46 18.08 -4.07 -6.26
N GLN A 47 17.19 -3.58 -5.41
CA GLN A 47 17.07 -3.95 -3.99
C GLN A 47 15.81 -4.80 -3.70
N TYR A 48 15.27 -5.48 -4.71
CA TYR A 48 14.07 -6.30 -4.57
C TYR A 48 14.37 -7.77 -4.89
N ALA A 49 13.61 -8.68 -4.28
CA ALA A 49 13.79 -10.11 -4.54
C ALA A 49 13.27 -10.51 -5.94
N GLY A 50 13.93 -11.50 -6.58
CA GLY A 50 13.48 -12.06 -7.85
C GLY A 50 13.62 -11.10 -9.05
N LEU A 51 14.60 -10.20 -9.02
CA LEU A 51 14.82 -9.21 -10.07
C LEU A 51 15.02 -9.86 -11.43
N LYS A 52 14.31 -9.31 -12.41
CA LYS A 52 14.47 -9.65 -13.84
C LYS A 52 14.30 -8.37 -14.66
N TYR A 53 15.27 -8.05 -15.47
CA TYR A 53 15.24 -6.91 -16.40
C TYR A 53 15.34 -7.37 -17.85
N PRO A 54 14.73 -6.65 -18.80
CA PRO A 54 13.83 -5.54 -18.58
C PRO A 54 12.48 -6.01 -18.00
N CYS A 55 11.77 -5.13 -17.27
CA CYS A 55 10.41 -5.39 -16.78
C CYS A 55 9.55 -4.12 -16.80
N ILE A 56 8.24 -4.29 -16.89
CA ILE A 56 7.26 -3.20 -16.70
C ILE A 56 6.82 -3.23 -15.23
N PRO A 57 7.17 -2.24 -14.41
CA PRO A 57 6.75 -2.19 -13.00
C PRO A 57 5.30 -1.73 -12.86
N GLY A 58 4.88 -1.56 -11.60
CA GLY A 58 3.54 -1.10 -11.23
C GLY A 58 2.63 -2.23 -10.81
N SER A 59 2.10 -2.11 -9.60
CA SER A 59 1.19 -3.11 -9.02
C SER A 59 -0.27 -2.63 -9.07
N ASP A 60 -0.48 -1.33 -9.05
CA ASP A 60 -1.79 -0.70 -8.91
C ASP A 60 -2.29 -0.15 -10.24
N GLY A 61 -3.48 -0.54 -10.64
CA GLY A 61 -4.10 -0.06 -11.87
C GLY A 61 -5.62 -0.04 -11.82
N ALA A 62 -6.21 0.92 -12.52
CA ALA A 62 -7.63 1.03 -12.78
C ALA A 62 -7.87 1.33 -14.26
N GLY A 63 -8.90 0.73 -14.83
CA GLY A 63 -9.18 0.86 -16.26
C GLY A 63 -10.49 0.25 -16.68
N VAL A 64 -10.63 0.06 -18.00
CA VAL A 64 -11.81 -0.55 -18.61
C VAL A 64 -11.39 -1.86 -19.28
N VAL A 65 -12.14 -2.92 -19.09
CA VAL A 65 -11.89 -4.20 -19.77
C VAL A 65 -12.18 -4.02 -21.26
N ALA A 66 -11.15 -4.18 -22.08
CA ALA A 66 -11.23 -4.03 -23.54
C ALA A 66 -11.66 -5.31 -24.24
N SER A 67 -11.16 -6.45 -23.78
CA SER A 67 -11.50 -7.78 -24.29
C SER A 67 -11.20 -8.84 -23.26
N VAL A 68 -11.62 -10.07 -23.51
CA VAL A 68 -11.32 -11.23 -22.67
C VAL A 68 -10.76 -12.37 -23.52
N GLY A 69 -9.90 -13.20 -22.91
CA GLY A 69 -9.35 -14.39 -23.52
C GLY A 69 -10.31 -15.58 -23.47
N PRO A 70 -9.91 -16.72 -24.05
CA PRO A 70 -10.74 -17.92 -24.06
C PRO A 70 -11.12 -18.36 -22.65
N GLY A 71 -12.41 -18.71 -22.45
CA GLY A 71 -12.93 -19.19 -21.16
C GLY A 71 -13.12 -18.12 -20.06
N ALA A 72 -12.77 -16.87 -20.31
CA ALA A 72 -13.11 -15.78 -19.40
C ALA A 72 -14.54 -15.26 -19.65
N ASP A 73 -15.16 -14.73 -18.61
CA ASP A 73 -16.51 -14.19 -18.65
C ASP A 73 -16.61 -12.91 -19.50
N ALA A 74 -17.27 -13.00 -20.65
CA ALA A 74 -17.46 -11.87 -21.57
C ALA A 74 -18.23 -10.68 -20.94
N SER A 75 -18.96 -10.90 -19.85
CA SER A 75 -19.68 -9.83 -19.16
C SER A 75 -18.76 -8.77 -18.54
N TRP A 76 -17.46 -9.05 -18.43
CA TRP A 76 -16.46 -8.07 -18.01
C TRP A 76 -16.19 -7.00 -19.07
N VAL A 77 -16.37 -7.28 -20.35
CA VAL A 77 -16.05 -6.30 -21.41
C VAL A 77 -16.84 -5.00 -21.22
N GLY A 78 -16.14 -3.89 -21.27
CA GLY A 78 -16.68 -2.54 -21.04
C GLY A 78 -16.83 -2.14 -19.56
N ARG A 79 -16.62 -3.07 -18.61
CA ARG A 79 -16.70 -2.70 -17.19
C ARG A 79 -15.49 -1.90 -16.71
N GLU A 80 -15.76 -0.95 -15.82
CA GLU A 80 -14.75 -0.20 -15.08
C GLU A 80 -14.24 -1.05 -13.90
N VAL A 81 -12.92 -1.25 -13.84
CA VAL A 81 -12.30 -2.17 -12.89
C VAL A 81 -11.10 -1.58 -12.18
N VAL A 82 -10.79 -2.13 -11.00
CA VAL A 82 -9.52 -2.06 -10.30
C VAL A 82 -8.91 -3.46 -10.26
N ILE A 83 -7.58 -3.54 -10.26
CA ILE A 83 -6.85 -4.80 -10.32
C ILE A 83 -6.31 -5.14 -8.92
N ASN A 84 -6.66 -6.32 -8.40
CA ASN A 84 -6.03 -6.86 -7.20
C ASN A 84 -4.59 -7.29 -7.51
N PRO A 85 -3.56 -6.67 -6.92
CA PRO A 85 -2.17 -6.99 -7.22
C PRO A 85 -1.64 -8.24 -6.48
N SER A 86 -2.43 -8.89 -5.63
CA SER A 86 -2.05 -10.05 -4.83
C SER A 86 -2.39 -11.33 -5.57
N PHE A 87 -1.38 -11.98 -6.16
CA PHE A 87 -1.55 -13.19 -6.97
C PHE A 87 -1.13 -14.43 -6.19
N GLY A 88 -1.90 -15.52 -6.33
CA GLY A 88 -1.51 -16.83 -5.81
C GLY A 88 -1.31 -16.88 -4.30
N TRP A 89 -2.11 -16.15 -3.52
CA TRP A 89 -2.01 -16.11 -2.06
C TRP A 89 -2.02 -17.51 -1.43
N GLY A 90 -2.82 -18.42 -1.98
CA GLY A 90 -2.99 -19.76 -1.43
C GLY A 90 -4.11 -19.87 -0.41
N PRO A 91 -4.35 -21.10 0.13
CA PRO A 91 -5.51 -21.39 0.97
C PRO A 91 -5.38 -20.91 2.43
N ALA A 92 -4.16 -20.63 2.90
CA ALA A 92 -3.94 -20.24 4.30
C ALA A 92 -4.21 -18.74 4.52
N PRO A 93 -5.18 -18.32 5.35
CA PRO A 93 -5.44 -16.91 5.58
C PRO A 93 -4.33 -16.23 6.39
N GLY A 94 -3.59 -16.99 7.19
CA GLY A 94 -2.56 -16.48 8.09
C GLY A 94 -1.32 -15.94 7.40
N ALA A 95 -0.92 -16.53 6.25
CA ALA A 95 0.25 -16.12 5.47
C ALA A 95 0.11 -16.58 4.02
N GLN A 96 0.87 -15.95 3.13
CA GLN A 96 0.93 -16.31 1.72
C GLN A 96 1.61 -17.67 1.51
N GLY A 97 1.16 -18.40 0.49
CA GLY A 97 1.76 -19.66 0.04
C GLY A 97 2.94 -19.44 -0.92
N PRO A 98 3.59 -20.53 -1.35
CA PRO A 98 4.79 -20.46 -2.20
C PRO A 98 4.54 -19.92 -3.61
N GLY A 99 3.30 -19.96 -4.09
CA GLY A 99 2.89 -19.39 -5.38
C GLY A 99 2.60 -17.89 -5.35
N PHE A 100 2.74 -17.26 -4.19
CA PHE A 100 2.44 -15.84 -4.05
C PHE A 100 3.38 -14.95 -4.83
N SER A 101 2.80 -14.00 -5.54
CA SER A 101 3.55 -12.93 -6.20
C SER A 101 2.73 -11.61 -6.19
N ILE A 102 3.43 -10.52 -6.45
CA ILE A 102 2.80 -9.19 -6.56
C ILE A 102 2.95 -8.72 -7.99
N LEU A 103 1.86 -8.23 -8.59
CA LEU A 103 1.86 -7.66 -9.94
C LEU A 103 2.95 -6.58 -10.09
N GLY A 104 3.63 -6.57 -11.25
CA GLY A 104 4.76 -5.69 -11.55
C GLY A 104 6.14 -6.34 -11.36
N LEU A 105 6.20 -7.56 -10.80
CA LEU A 105 7.35 -8.48 -10.81
C LEU A 105 6.96 -9.79 -10.10
N PRO A 106 7.17 -10.99 -10.67
CA PRO A 106 7.90 -11.30 -11.93
C PRO A 106 7.06 -11.09 -13.20
N ARG A 107 5.74 -10.87 -13.09
CA ARG A 107 4.83 -10.53 -14.19
C ARG A 107 4.90 -9.04 -14.46
N ASP A 108 4.85 -8.62 -15.72
CA ASP A 108 4.73 -7.20 -16.10
C ASP A 108 3.53 -6.53 -15.45
N GLY A 109 3.69 -5.25 -15.12
CA GLY A 109 2.77 -4.50 -14.29
C GLY A 109 1.96 -3.44 -15.04
N THR A 110 1.43 -2.52 -14.25
CA THR A 110 0.40 -1.56 -14.66
C THR A 110 0.94 -0.23 -15.19
N LEU A 111 2.26 0.02 -15.17
CA LEU A 111 2.80 1.25 -15.74
C LEU A 111 2.87 1.16 -17.28
N ALA A 112 1.71 0.94 -17.92
CA ALA A 112 1.52 0.73 -19.35
C ALA A 112 0.12 1.22 -19.78
N GLU A 113 -0.16 1.22 -21.07
CA GLU A 113 -1.50 1.52 -21.61
C GLU A 113 -2.47 0.33 -21.48
N LEU A 114 -1.94 -0.90 -21.56
CA LEU A 114 -2.70 -2.15 -21.53
C LEU A 114 -2.04 -3.17 -20.60
N ILE A 115 -2.87 -4.01 -19.98
CA ILE A 115 -2.40 -5.16 -19.20
C ILE A 115 -3.35 -6.35 -19.35
N ALA A 116 -2.81 -7.56 -19.46
CA ALA A 116 -3.58 -8.80 -19.38
C ALA A 116 -3.41 -9.40 -17.97
N VAL A 117 -4.54 -9.66 -17.31
CA VAL A 117 -4.57 -10.25 -15.96
C VAL A 117 -5.68 -11.30 -15.87
N PRO A 118 -5.51 -12.34 -15.01
CA PRO A 118 -6.59 -13.27 -14.71
C PRO A 118 -7.86 -12.52 -14.26
N GLN A 119 -9.02 -12.95 -14.76
CA GLN A 119 -10.29 -12.25 -14.46
C GLN A 119 -10.65 -12.24 -12.97
N GLU A 120 -10.17 -13.21 -12.20
CA GLU A 120 -10.35 -13.27 -10.73
C GLU A 120 -9.59 -12.16 -9.98
N GLN A 121 -8.66 -11.47 -10.64
CA GLN A 121 -7.98 -10.31 -10.09
C GLN A 121 -8.75 -9.01 -10.34
N LEU A 122 -9.86 -9.05 -11.08
CA LEU A 122 -10.67 -7.87 -11.33
C LEU A 122 -11.71 -7.66 -10.23
N ALA A 123 -11.88 -6.40 -9.85
CA ALA A 123 -13.02 -5.97 -9.06
C ALA A 123 -13.64 -4.72 -9.70
N ALA A 124 -14.96 -4.55 -9.56
CA ALA A 124 -15.61 -3.32 -10.02
C ALA A 124 -14.98 -2.10 -9.35
N LYS A 125 -14.68 -1.08 -10.13
CA LYS A 125 -14.21 0.21 -9.61
C LYS A 125 -15.26 0.81 -8.68
N PRO A 126 -14.92 1.24 -7.46
CA PRO A 126 -15.88 1.93 -6.60
C PRO A 126 -16.46 3.16 -7.32
N ALA A 127 -17.79 3.24 -7.41
CA ALA A 127 -18.49 4.23 -8.23
C ALA A 127 -18.20 5.68 -7.82
N HIS A 128 -17.89 5.90 -6.53
CA HIS A 128 -17.58 7.23 -5.99
C HIS A 128 -16.15 7.71 -6.29
N MET A 129 -15.27 6.86 -6.84
CA MET A 129 -13.87 7.18 -7.10
C MET A 129 -13.63 7.67 -8.53
N ALA A 130 -12.81 8.70 -8.69
CA ALA A 130 -12.16 9.02 -9.95
C ALA A 130 -11.12 7.95 -10.33
N TRP A 131 -10.62 7.95 -11.55
CA TRP A 131 -9.64 6.95 -12.01
C TRP A 131 -8.35 6.97 -11.21
N GLU A 132 -7.88 8.16 -10.88
CA GLU A 132 -6.67 8.39 -10.10
C GLU A 132 -6.80 7.83 -8.67
N GLU A 133 -7.97 8.04 -8.05
CA GLU A 133 -8.27 7.49 -6.74
C GLU A 133 -8.41 5.96 -6.80
N ALA A 134 -9.10 5.44 -7.82
CA ALA A 134 -9.28 4.01 -8.00
C ALA A 134 -7.94 3.28 -8.18
N ALA A 135 -7.02 3.86 -8.96
CA ALA A 135 -5.66 3.31 -9.11
C ALA A 135 -4.82 3.44 -7.83
N ALA A 136 -5.08 4.42 -6.98
CA ALA A 136 -4.34 4.60 -5.72
C ALA A 136 -4.68 3.56 -4.64
N LEU A 137 -5.81 2.82 -4.79
CA LEU A 137 -6.39 1.97 -3.75
C LEU A 137 -5.67 0.62 -3.56
N PRO A 138 -5.37 -0.21 -4.61
CA PRO A 138 -5.25 -1.65 -4.47
C PRO A 138 -4.20 -2.11 -3.45
N LEU A 139 -2.91 -1.93 -3.71
CA LEU A 139 -1.84 -2.44 -2.85
C LEU A 139 -1.84 -1.80 -1.47
N ALA A 140 -1.93 -0.48 -1.44
CA ALA A 140 -1.81 0.27 -0.19
C ALA A 140 -3.03 0.06 0.71
N GLY A 141 -4.23 0.04 0.14
CA GLY A 141 -5.47 -0.25 0.86
C GLY A 141 -5.47 -1.68 1.41
N LEU A 142 -5.14 -2.67 0.57
CA LEU A 142 -5.09 -4.07 0.96
C LEU A 142 -4.09 -4.33 2.10
N THR A 143 -2.90 -3.74 2.00
CA THR A 143 -1.86 -3.87 3.03
C THR A 143 -2.31 -3.24 4.36
N ALA A 144 -2.90 -2.05 4.31
CA ALA A 144 -3.41 -1.37 5.50
C ALA A 144 -4.58 -2.15 6.15
N TRP A 145 -5.51 -2.65 5.32
CA TRP A 145 -6.63 -3.47 5.78
C TRP A 145 -6.13 -4.70 6.54
N ARG A 146 -5.25 -5.48 5.91
CA ARG A 146 -4.68 -6.66 6.56
C ARG A 146 -3.93 -6.34 7.84
N ALA A 147 -3.11 -5.28 7.84
CA ALA A 147 -2.35 -4.86 9.02
C ALA A 147 -3.28 -4.59 10.22
N LEU A 148 -4.37 -3.85 9.99
CA LEU A 148 -5.31 -3.47 11.03
C LEU A 148 -6.21 -4.62 11.48
N PHE A 149 -6.87 -5.32 10.53
CA PHE A 149 -7.96 -6.23 10.88
C PHE A 149 -7.51 -7.68 10.97
N SER A 150 -6.78 -8.20 9.99
CA SER A 150 -6.37 -9.60 10.01
C SER A 150 -5.18 -9.86 10.93
N ARG A 151 -4.24 -8.92 11.04
CA ARG A 151 -3.04 -9.09 11.86
C ARG A 151 -3.21 -8.49 13.25
N ALA A 152 -3.44 -7.19 13.35
CA ALA A 152 -3.58 -6.52 14.64
C ALA A 152 -4.96 -6.76 15.29
N ARG A 153 -5.98 -7.23 14.56
CA ARG A 153 -7.34 -7.48 15.06
C ARG A 153 -7.89 -6.26 15.80
N LEU A 154 -7.85 -5.11 15.10
CA LEU A 154 -8.28 -3.83 15.67
C LEU A 154 -9.71 -3.92 16.21
N GLY A 155 -9.88 -3.58 17.47
CA GLY A 155 -11.17 -3.49 18.19
C GLY A 155 -11.73 -2.07 18.21
N ALA A 156 -13.05 -1.98 18.44
CA ALA A 156 -13.80 -0.73 18.48
C ALA A 156 -13.47 0.09 19.68
N ARG A 157 -12.77 0.90 20.05
CA ARG A 157 -12.38 1.72 21.19
C ARG A 157 -10.87 1.68 21.45
N GLU A 158 -10.15 0.94 20.64
CA GLU A 158 -8.70 0.90 20.77
C GLU A 158 -8.05 2.18 20.26
N ARG A 159 -6.93 2.51 20.85
CA ARG A 159 -6.10 3.64 20.47
C ARG A 159 -5.03 3.19 19.51
N VAL A 160 -4.97 3.82 18.34
CA VAL A 160 -4.07 3.47 17.24
C VAL A 160 -3.01 4.55 17.04
N LEU A 161 -1.76 4.13 16.87
CA LEU A 161 -0.69 4.99 16.33
C LEU A 161 -0.31 4.51 14.91
N VAL A 162 -0.36 5.41 13.95
CA VAL A 162 0.19 5.18 12.60
C VAL A 162 1.53 5.91 12.48
N SER A 163 2.62 5.14 12.41
CA SER A 163 3.96 5.71 12.33
C SER A 163 4.29 6.20 10.91
N GLY A 164 5.04 7.31 10.79
CA GLY A 164 5.53 7.80 9.52
C GLY A 164 4.45 8.19 8.51
N ILE A 165 3.45 8.99 8.97
CA ILE A 165 2.33 9.38 8.11
C ILE A 165 2.78 10.13 6.85
N GLY A 166 2.21 9.77 5.69
CA GLY A 166 2.46 10.41 4.40
C GLY A 166 2.48 9.42 3.24
N GLY A 167 2.90 8.18 3.47
CA GLY A 167 2.82 7.11 2.46
C GLY A 167 1.41 6.53 2.31
N GLY A 168 1.14 5.87 1.19
CA GLY A 168 -0.19 5.33 0.87
C GLY A 168 -0.75 4.39 1.94
N VAL A 169 0.03 3.39 2.40
CA VAL A 169 -0.41 2.43 3.42
C VAL A 169 -0.75 3.13 4.74
N ALA A 170 0.09 4.07 5.19
CA ALA A 170 -0.12 4.82 6.42
C ALA A 170 -1.41 5.67 6.35
N LEU A 171 -1.68 6.30 5.19
CA LEU A 171 -2.89 7.09 4.99
C LEU A 171 -4.16 6.23 4.95
N PHE A 172 -4.11 5.05 4.34
CA PHE A 172 -5.22 4.10 4.42
C PHE A 172 -5.40 3.56 5.85
N ALA A 173 -4.31 3.25 6.54
CA ALA A 173 -4.38 2.81 7.93
C ALA A 173 -5.04 3.88 8.81
N LEU A 174 -4.72 5.16 8.63
CA LEU A 174 -5.40 6.27 9.29
C LEU A 174 -6.89 6.27 8.98
N GLN A 175 -7.28 6.25 7.69
CA GLN A 175 -8.69 6.35 7.30
C GLN A 175 -9.52 5.16 7.78
N PHE A 176 -9.00 3.92 7.62
CA PHE A 176 -9.68 2.73 8.12
C PHE A 176 -9.77 2.74 9.65
N ALA A 177 -8.66 3.02 10.35
CA ALA A 177 -8.68 3.06 11.81
C ALA A 177 -9.63 4.15 12.34
N SER A 178 -9.68 5.33 11.71
CA SER A 178 -10.63 6.40 12.09
C SER A 178 -12.10 6.00 11.93
N ALA A 179 -12.41 5.06 11.02
CA ALA A 179 -13.77 4.57 10.84
C ALA A 179 -14.15 3.44 11.81
N PHE A 180 -13.18 2.75 12.44
CA PHE A 180 -13.43 1.53 13.23
C PHE A 180 -12.87 1.59 14.66
N ALA A 181 -11.91 2.46 14.97
CA ALA A 181 -11.25 2.54 16.27
C ALA A 181 -11.80 3.68 17.15
N GLY A 182 -11.29 3.76 18.38
CA GLY A 182 -11.61 4.86 19.30
C GLY A 182 -10.88 6.15 18.96
N GLU A 183 -9.56 6.09 18.85
CA GLU A 183 -8.72 7.25 18.58
C GLU A 183 -7.54 6.86 17.70
N VAL A 184 -7.25 7.69 16.70
CA VAL A 184 -6.09 7.50 15.83
C VAL A 184 -5.14 8.68 15.96
N TRP A 185 -3.87 8.36 16.21
CA TRP A 185 -2.78 9.31 16.28
C TRP A 185 -1.74 8.96 15.22
N VAL A 186 -0.95 9.94 14.83
CA VAL A 186 0.07 9.75 13.79
C VAL A 186 1.44 10.23 14.26
N SER A 187 2.52 9.79 13.61
CA SER A 187 3.83 10.41 13.76
C SER A 187 4.42 10.81 12.42
N SER A 188 5.19 11.89 12.39
CA SER A 188 5.88 12.41 11.19
C SER A 188 7.09 13.25 11.59
N SER A 189 8.00 13.49 10.64
CA SER A 189 9.03 14.55 10.72
C SER A 189 8.53 15.91 10.19
N SER A 190 7.24 16.03 9.82
CA SER A 190 6.65 17.23 9.22
C SER A 190 5.36 17.62 9.92
N ASP A 191 5.32 18.84 10.43
CA ASP A 191 4.11 19.41 11.05
C ASP A 191 2.97 19.56 10.01
N ASP A 192 3.31 19.87 8.75
CA ASP A 192 2.33 19.93 7.65
C ASP A 192 1.65 18.57 7.42
N LYS A 193 2.43 17.49 7.36
CA LYS A 193 1.88 16.13 7.22
C LYS A 193 0.98 15.76 8.41
N ILE A 194 1.34 16.14 9.63
CA ILE A 194 0.51 15.94 10.82
C ILE A 194 -0.80 16.72 10.71
N LYS A 195 -0.74 18.00 10.35
CA LYS A 195 -1.92 18.85 10.16
C LYS A 195 -2.87 18.28 9.10
N ARG A 196 -2.33 17.81 7.97
CA ARG A 196 -3.12 17.14 6.93
C ARG A 196 -3.74 15.83 7.41
N ALA A 197 -3.02 15.05 8.22
CA ALA A 197 -3.56 13.83 8.82
C ALA A 197 -4.70 14.10 9.81
N VAL A 198 -4.63 15.19 10.58
CA VAL A 198 -5.72 15.63 11.46
C VAL A 198 -6.97 15.98 10.63
N ALA A 199 -6.81 16.65 9.50
CA ALA A 199 -7.93 16.91 8.58
C ALA A 199 -8.55 15.64 7.98
N LEU A 200 -7.82 14.50 8.00
CA LEU A 200 -8.29 13.19 7.55
C LEU A 200 -8.82 12.31 8.69
N GLY A 201 -8.93 12.83 9.92
CA GLY A 201 -9.53 12.13 11.06
C GLY A 201 -8.55 11.70 12.15
N ALA A 202 -7.25 12.01 12.06
CA ALA A 202 -6.35 11.81 13.19
C ALA A 202 -6.71 12.78 14.33
N LYS A 203 -6.66 12.31 15.59
CA LYS A 203 -6.86 13.16 16.77
C LYS A 203 -5.70 14.13 17.00
N GLY A 204 -4.52 13.76 16.58
CA GLY A 204 -3.29 14.55 16.68
C GLY A 204 -2.09 13.77 16.15
N GLY A 205 -0.91 14.34 16.36
CA GLY A 205 0.32 13.67 15.93
C GLY A 205 1.57 14.19 16.63
N PHE A 206 2.67 13.47 16.45
CA PHE A 206 3.94 13.71 17.12
C PHE A 206 5.09 13.82 16.13
N ARG A 207 5.99 14.76 16.39
CA ARG A 207 7.25 14.91 15.66
C ARG A 207 8.25 13.90 16.19
N TYR A 208 8.45 12.79 15.44
CA TYR A 208 9.37 11.72 15.84
C TYR A 208 10.86 12.10 15.72
N ASP A 209 11.19 13.21 15.07
CA ASP A 209 12.53 13.76 14.92
C ASP A 209 12.92 14.73 16.07
N ARG A 210 12.07 14.89 17.07
CA ARG A 210 12.36 15.68 18.29
C ARG A 210 12.80 14.76 19.41
N ASP A 211 13.80 15.20 20.19
CA ASP A 211 14.22 14.47 21.39
C ASP A 211 13.05 14.34 22.37
N GLY A 212 12.91 13.17 22.96
CA GLY A 212 11.88 12.92 23.97
C GLY A 212 10.45 12.73 23.44
N TRP A 213 10.23 12.77 22.14
CA TRP A 213 8.91 12.72 21.52
C TRP A 213 8.01 11.56 22.00
N ALA A 214 8.58 10.38 22.25
CA ALA A 214 7.82 9.24 22.73
C ALA A 214 7.30 9.46 24.17
N LYS A 215 8.06 10.14 25.02
CA LYS A 215 7.61 10.52 26.36
C LYS A 215 6.48 11.54 26.31
N ASP A 216 6.62 12.53 25.41
CA ASP A 216 5.58 13.55 25.21
C ASP A 216 4.30 12.93 24.64
N ALA A 217 4.43 11.96 23.73
CA ALA A 217 3.32 11.21 23.19
C ALA A 217 2.57 10.42 24.28
N LEU A 218 3.29 9.72 25.16
CA LEU A 218 2.70 9.01 26.28
C LEU A 218 2.01 9.95 27.28
N ALA A 219 2.59 11.10 27.54
CA ALA A 219 2.01 12.08 28.47
C ALA A 219 0.72 12.70 27.93
N SER A 220 0.63 12.93 26.63
CA SER A 220 -0.51 13.61 25.99
C SER A 220 -1.59 12.67 25.46
N ALA A 221 -1.22 11.51 24.90
CA ALA A 221 -2.15 10.56 24.30
C ALA A 221 -2.30 9.26 25.10
N GLY A 222 -1.39 8.96 26.04
CA GLY A 222 -1.30 7.65 26.67
C GLY A 222 -0.70 6.59 25.76
N ALA A 223 -0.72 5.32 26.19
CA ALA A 223 -0.19 4.21 25.41
C ALA A 223 -1.18 3.74 24.32
N PHE A 224 -0.66 3.09 23.28
CA PHE A 224 -1.42 2.66 22.11
C PHE A 224 -1.64 1.15 22.12
N ASP A 225 -2.86 0.72 21.84
CA ASP A 225 -3.25 -0.69 21.76
C ASP A 225 -2.75 -1.32 20.46
N VAL A 226 -2.75 -0.55 19.37
CA VAL A 226 -2.29 -0.95 18.04
C VAL A 226 -1.33 0.09 17.47
N ILE A 227 -0.21 -0.35 16.95
CA ILE A 227 0.74 0.48 16.21
C ILE A 227 0.92 -0.12 14.81
N ILE A 228 0.78 0.73 13.78
CA ILE A 228 1.00 0.35 12.39
C ILE A 228 2.29 0.99 11.91
N ASP A 229 3.28 0.19 11.53
CA ASP A 229 4.62 0.65 11.17
C ASP A 229 5.08 0.15 9.80
N GLY A 230 5.57 1.08 9.00
CA GLY A 230 6.20 0.80 7.71
C GLY A 230 7.63 1.29 7.60
N ALA A 231 8.12 1.94 8.66
CA ALA A 231 9.44 2.56 8.66
C ALA A 231 10.55 1.61 9.12
N GLY A 232 10.33 0.85 10.17
CA GLY A 232 11.42 0.08 10.81
C GLY A 232 12.52 1.01 11.34
N GLY A 233 13.78 0.63 11.09
CA GLY A 233 14.95 1.44 11.38
C GLY A 233 15.18 1.77 12.86
N PRO A 234 16.03 2.78 13.15
CA PRO A 234 16.40 3.16 14.52
C PRO A 234 15.22 3.63 15.37
N GLY A 235 14.17 4.20 14.75
CA GLY A 235 12.97 4.69 15.46
C GLY A 235 12.08 3.61 16.05
N PHE A 236 12.24 2.35 15.65
CA PHE A 236 11.37 1.25 16.07
C PHE A 236 11.37 1.02 17.59
N GLY A 237 12.50 1.23 18.26
CA GLY A 237 12.63 1.08 19.71
C GLY A 237 11.65 1.95 20.50
N ALA A 238 11.33 3.15 20.02
CA ALA A 238 10.35 4.04 20.63
C ALA A 238 8.92 3.49 20.55
N LEU A 239 8.60 2.70 19.51
CA LEU A 239 7.27 2.08 19.38
C LEU A 239 7.00 1.05 20.48
N LEU A 240 8.04 0.36 20.99
CA LEU A 240 7.93 -0.55 22.13
C LEU A 240 7.56 0.21 23.42
N ASP A 241 8.07 1.45 23.57
CA ASP A 241 7.71 2.30 24.69
C ASP A 241 6.28 2.80 24.60
N LEU A 242 5.86 3.17 23.41
CA LEU A 242 4.52 3.70 23.12
C LEU A 242 3.40 2.66 23.18
N ALA A 243 3.71 1.37 22.97
CA ALA A 243 2.72 0.30 23.02
C ALA A 243 2.19 0.08 24.46
N ALA A 244 0.88 -0.10 24.58
CA ALA A 244 0.22 -0.50 25.83
C ALA A 244 0.60 -1.92 26.23
N PRO A 245 0.45 -2.35 27.51
CA PRO A 245 0.50 -3.76 27.87
C PRO A 245 -0.50 -4.58 27.02
N GLY A 246 -0.04 -5.71 26.44
CA GLY A 246 -0.82 -6.49 25.47
C GLY A 246 -0.94 -5.87 24.09
N GLY A 247 -0.24 -4.77 23.84
CA GLY A 247 -0.29 -4.03 22.57
C GLY A 247 0.28 -4.83 21.38
N ARG A 248 -0.15 -4.45 20.18
CA ARG A 248 0.23 -5.10 18.92
C ARG A 248 0.87 -4.09 17.99
N ILE A 249 2.05 -4.46 17.45
CA ILE A 249 2.78 -3.65 16.48
C ILE A 249 2.76 -4.43 15.16
N ALA A 250 1.98 -3.95 14.19
CA ALA A 250 1.93 -4.53 12.85
C ALA A 250 2.93 -3.85 11.93
N VAL A 251 3.90 -4.61 11.43
CA VAL A 251 5.00 -4.14 10.58
C VAL A 251 4.75 -4.58 9.15
N TYR A 252 4.63 -3.63 8.21
CA TYR A 252 4.40 -3.90 6.79
C TYR A 252 5.55 -3.47 5.88
N GLY A 253 6.59 -2.86 6.44
CA GLY A 253 7.74 -2.38 5.67
C GLY A 253 8.92 -2.01 6.56
N ALA A 254 10.02 -1.62 5.91
CA ALA A 254 11.26 -1.18 6.56
C ALA A 254 11.94 -0.09 5.72
N THR A 255 11.22 0.99 5.42
CA THR A 255 11.74 2.07 4.54
C THR A 255 12.92 2.82 5.12
N CYS A 256 13.10 2.80 6.46
CA CYS A 256 14.28 3.33 7.16
C CYS A 256 15.32 2.25 7.49
N GLY A 257 15.20 1.06 6.87
CA GLY A 257 16.13 -0.05 7.04
C GLY A 257 15.82 -0.97 8.22
N ASN A 258 16.79 -1.81 8.54
CA ASN A 258 16.66 -2.79 9.61
C ASN A 258 16.60 -2.13 10.99
N VAL A 259 15.87 -2.76 11.90
CA VAL A 259 15.84 -2.37 13.32
C VAL A 259 17.16 -2.77 13.97
N PRO A 260 17.96 -1.82 14.48
CA PRO A 260 19.29 -2.14 15.02
C PRO A 260 19.22 -2.93 16.32
N GLU A 261 18.19 -2.68 17.14
CA GLU A 261 17.98 -3.33 18.43
C GLU A 261 16.50 -3.48 18.77
N VAL A 262 16.12 -4.65 19.28
CA VAL A 262 14.84 -4.89 19.93
C VAL A 262 15.07 -5.26 21.39
N VAL A 263 14.68 -4.38 22.31
CA VAL A 263 14.81 -4.60 23.75
C VAL A 263 13.77 -5.63 24.18
N LEU A 264 14.13 -6.92 24.16
CA LEU A 264 13.21 -8.04 24.46
C LEU A 264 12.55 -7.91 25.83
N ARG A 265 13.22 -7.33 26.83
CA ARG A 265 12.62 -7.07 28.14
C ARG A 265 11.35 -6.22 28.04
N LYS A 266 11.28 -5.22 27.15
CA LYS A 266 10.06 -4.43 26.92
C LYS A 266 8.98 -5.29 26.28
N VAL A 267 9.35 -6.17 25.37
CA VAL A 267 8.42 -7.07 24.68
C VAL A 267 7.74 -8.03 25.65
N PHE A 268 8.52 -8.81 26.41
CA PHE A 268 7.93 -9.80 27.30
C PHE A 268 7.25 -9.16 28.53
N TRP A 269 7.81 -8.07 29.07
CA TRP A 269 7.22 -7.41 30.25
C TRP A 269 5.85 -6.80 29.95
N LYS A 270 5.71 -6.18 28.80
CA LYS A 270 4.42 -5.64 28.32
C LYS A 270 3.57 -6.66 27.57
N GLN A 271 4.02 -7.88 27.37
CA GLN A 271 3.33 -8.93 26.59
C GLN A 271 2.97 -8.46 25.17
N LEU A 272 3.92 -7.78 24.50
CA LEU A 272 3.69 -7.20 23.17
C LEU A 272 3.69 -8.29 22.09
N SER A 273 2.87 -8.08 21.06
CA SER A 273 2.91 -8.84 19.81
C SER A 273 3.50 -7.99 18.70
N ILE A 274 4.61 -8.44 18.10
CA ILE A 274 5.18 -7.85 16.89
C ILE A 274 4.76 -8.73 15.72
N LEU A 275 3.95 -8.16 14.81
CA LEU A 275 3.21 -8.88 13.78
C LEU A 275 3.68 -8.46 12.39
N GLY A 276 4.41 -9.34 11.68
CA GLY A 276 4.72 -9.09 10.27
C GLY A 276 3.47 -9.21 9.39
N THR A 277 3.39 -8.37 8.36
CA THR A 277 2.33 -8.43 7.35
C THR A 277 2.85 -8.00 5.98
N THR A 278 2.25 -8.52 4.92
CA THR A 278 2.46 -8.08 3.54
C THR A 278 1.17 -8.24 2.78
N MET A 279 0.84 -7.30 1.89
CA MET A 279 -0.33 -7.39 1.02
C MET A 279 -1.61 -7.83 1.76
N GLY A 280 -2.36 -8.78 1.17
CA GLY A 280 -3.53 -9.45 1.75
C GLY A 280 -4.03 -10.59 0.89
N GLY A 281 -4.81 -11.48 1.49
CA GLY A 281 -5.48 -12.58 0.81
C GLY A 281 -6.81 -12.17 0.14
N PRO A 282 -7.49 -13.10 -0.54
CA PRO A 282 -8.75 -12.83 -1.22
C PRO A 282 -9.86 -12.31 -0.28
N GLU A 283 -9.90 -12.81 0.95
CA GLU A 283 -10.88 -12.34 1.94
C GLU A 283 -10.59 -10.91 2.39
N ASP A 284 -9.30 -10.58 2.67
CA ASP A 284 -8.88 -9.21 2.98
C ASP A 284 -9.29 -8.25 1.87
N TRP A 285 -9.09 -8.65 0.60
CA TRP A 285 -9.47 -7.87 -0.57
C TRP A 285 -10.99 -7.62 -0.62
N THR A 286 -11.78 -8.67 -0.49
CA THR A 286 -13.25 -8.58 -0.55
C THR A 286 -13.79 -7.68 0.55
N GLN A 287 -13.34 -7.86 1.78
CA GLN A 287 -13.77 -7.05 2.93
C GLN A 287 -13.33 -5.59 2.82
N MET A 288 -12.10 -5.35 2.35
CA MET A 288 -11.60 -4.01 2.09
C MET A 288 -12.47 -3.29 1.04
N MET A 289 -12.70 -3.92 -0.13
CA MET A 289 -13.49 -3.32 -1.22
C MET A 289 -14.92 -2.99 -0.79
N ALA A 290 -15.56 -3.89 -0.05
CA ALA A 290 -16.89 -3.67 0.50
C ALA A 290 -16.90 -2.48 1.48
N SER A 291 -15.90 -2.40 2.36
CA SER A 291 -15.78 -1.32 3.35
C SER A 291 -15.48 0.03 2.69
N VAL A 292 -14.58 0.07 1.71
CA VAL A 292 -14.27 1.27 0.93
C VAL A 292 -15.52 1.82 0.26
N SER A 293 -16.32 0.95 -0.37
CA SER A 293 -17.56 1.37 -1.04
C SER A 293 -18.62 1.84 -0.04
N ARG A 294 -18.80 1.12 1.06
CA ARG A 294 -19.79 1.44 2.11
C ARG A 294 -19.50 2.74 2.84
N LEU A 295 -18.22 2.99 3.14
CA LEU A 295 -17.78 4.15 3.93
C LEU A 295 -17.43 5.37 3.06
N GLY A 296 -17.41 5.22 1.74
CA GLY A 296 -17.03 6.30 0.83
C GLY A 296 -15.57 6.74 0.98
N ILE A 297 -14.69 5.83 1.40
CA ILE A 297 -13.27 6.15 1.61
C ILE A 297 -12.63 6.52 0.27
N ARG A 298 -11.88 7.62 0.26
CA ARG A 298 -11.13 8.10 -0.91
C ARG A 298 -9.64 8.10 -0.61
N PRO A 299 -8.83 7.49 -1.49
CA PRO A 299 -7.37 7.58 -1.39
C PRO A 299 -6.88 9.02 -1.52
N VAL A 300 -5.82 9.34 -0.81
CA VAL A 300 -5.12 10.61 -0.99
C VAL A 300 -4.18 10.49 -2.18
N VAL A 301 -4.40 11.29 -3.20
CA VAL A 301 -3.51 11.44 -4.37
C VAL A 301 -2.60 12.65 -4.14
N SER A 302 -1.29 12.45 -4.26
CA SER A 302 -0.28 13.51 -4.11
C SER A 302 -0.02 14.19 -5.45
N ASP A 303 0.31 13.39 -6.46
CA ASP A 303 0.75 13.87 -7.76
C ASP A 303 0.14 13.00 -8.88
N VAL A 304 -0.06 13.62 -10.05
CA VAL A 304 -0.53 12.95 -11.25
C VAL A 304 0.37 13.35 -12.41
N LEU A 305 1.06 12.37 -13.00
CA LEU A 305 1.96 12.58 -14.13
C LEU A 305 1.51 11.75 -15.35
N PRO A 306 1.74 12.23 -16.58
CA PRO A 306 1.55 11.40 -17.76
C PRO A 306 2.64 10.32 -17.85
N LEU A 307 2.35 9.20 -18.53
CA LEU A 307 3.27 8.07 -18.70
C LEU A 307 4.65 8.50 -19.26
N GLY A 308 4.67 9.45 -20.18
CA GLY A 308 5.93 9.98 -20.74
C GLY A 308 6.83 10.69 -19.71
N ARG A 309 6.29 11.08 -18.56
CA ARG A 309 7.03 11.64 -17.43
C ARG A 309 7.15 10.66 -16.25
N GLY A 310 6.95 9.38 -16.48
CA GLY A 310 6.92 8.39 -15.43
C GLY A 310 8.26 8.25 -14.68
N ALA A 311 9.40 8.50 -15.30
CA ALA A 311 10.69 8.52 -14.61
C ALA A 311 10.71 9.56 -13.47
N GLU A 312 10.11 10.74 -13.68
CA GLU A 312 9.99 11.78 -12.65
C GLU A 312 9.12 11.31 -11.45
N ALA A 313 8.13 10.45 -11.70
CA ALA A 313 7.30 9.89 -10.63
C ALA A 313 8.14 9.00 -9.69
N PHE A 314 9.11 8.24 -10.22
CA PHE A 314 10.07 7.50 -9.40
C PHE A 314 10.96 8.43 -8.58
N ASP A 315 11.47 9.49 -9.19
CA ASP A 315 12.32 10.47 -8.49
C ASP A 315 11.56 11.23 -7.38
N LEU A 316 10.27 11.52 -7.59
CA LEU A 316 9.39 12.09 -6.55
C LEU A 316 9.25 11.13 -5.36
N MET A 317 9.03 9.84 -5.64
CA MET A 317 8.88 8.84 -4.58
C MET A 317 10.19 8.61 -3.81
N GLU A 318 11.33 8.61 -4.49
CA GLU A 318 12.64 8.47 -3.85
C GLU A 318 12.96 9.64 -2.90
N ARG A 319 12.58 10.85 -3.27
CA ARG A 319 12.73 12.04 -2.41
C ARG A 319 11.84 12.03 -1.18
N GLY A 320 10.77 11.21 -1.14
CA GLY A 320 9.94 11.01 0.04
C GLY A 320 9.08 12.21 0.47
N GLY A 321 8.95 13.24 -0.37
CA GLY A 321 8.20 14.46 -0.03
C GLY A 321 6.68 14.33 -0.08
N GLN A 322 6.16 13.32 -0.78
CA GLN A 322 4.74 13.14 -1.06
C GLN A 322 3.90 12.94 0.21
N PHE A 323 2.62 13.30 0.09
CA PHE A 323 1.57 12.94 1.05
C PHE A 323 0.41 12.33 0.27
N GLY A 324 0.46 11.03 0.08
CA GLY A 324 -0.48 10.28 -0.76
C GLY A 324 0.23 9.40 -1.79
N LYS A 325 -0.56 8.96 -2.77
CA LYS A 325 -0.11 8.12 -3.88
C LYS A 325 0.29 8.99 -5.08
N ILE A 326 1.34 8.59 -5.77
CA ILE A 326 1.77 9.18 -7.03
C ILE A 326 1.16 8.35 -8.16
N ILE A 327 0.43 9.03 -9.03
CA ILE A 327 -0.33 8.43 -10.14
C ILE A 327 0.38 8.69 -11.46
N VAL A 328 0.36 7.68 -12.31
CA VAL A 328 0.84 7.76 -13.69
C VAL A 328 -0.34 7.46 -14.62
N LYS A 329 -0.62 8.37 -15.57
CA LYS A 329 -1.69 8.23 -16.57
C LYS A 329 -1.11 7.84 -17.91
N PRO A 330 -1.60 6.78 -18.55
CA PRO A 330 -1.22 6.36 -19.89
C PRO A 330 -1.48 7.41 -20.95
#